data_ce9c53299a61bd6e1ab89c244d9d5cef
#
_entry.id   ce9c53299a61bd6e1ab89c244d9d5cef
#
_cell.length_a   1.000
_cell.length_b   1.000
_cell.length_c   1.000
_cell.angle_alpha   90.00
_cell.angle_beta   90.00
_cell.angle_gamma   90.00
#
_symmetry.space_group_name_H-M   'P 1'
#
loop_
_entity.id
_entity.type
_entity.pdbx_description
1 polymer ?
#
loop_
_entity_poly.entity_id
_entity_poly.type
_entity_poly.pdbx_seq_one_letter_code
_entity_poly.pdbx_strand_id
1 'polypeptide(L)'
;MLYLFNSEFMSEVTSNNKTLPVVGILGAGQLSTMMTEAYQQLGGRVFVFDENPEAPARRVADEFVVGKTDNLDELVAFFKRVDVVTLENEFIDSQLLIDAAQKTSTNVFPDPSRYSLIEDKLSENQFFDNLGIPITEYFEVTQASDLIDQPGYLKLAKGGYDGIGTYKVDNKAQADEVFNTIKSSGVVLFEHNLEFKKELSMIAVSNGDDLKFYPLVETVQQQGTCRYVEYPCGVSAQVEQQARDAVTLIMNKLNTCGLFAFEFFLTQDDQLVLNESAPRPHNSGHITLDLYDCSQFENHMRSVSGLTLVEPKLLHDSMVMVNLLGTRDGEFDEPKVMADIGDKNLSTTLYGKKFSRIKRKMGHVNIWGDDRWPRAKQIVESVEI
;
A
#
# COMPACT_ATOMS: atom_id res chain seq x y z
N MET A 1 6.25 1.49 28.84
CA MET A 1 5.19 0.60 29.35
C MET A 1 4.73 -0.15 28.11
N LEU A 2 5.14 -1.40 27.95
CA LEU A 2 4.79 -2.22 26.79
C LEU A 2 3.27 -2.33 26.73
N TYR A 3 2.64 -1.82 25.65
CA TYR A 3 1.27 -2.17 25.33
C TYR A 3 1.27 -3.69 25.10
N LEU A 4 0.73 -4.40 26.06
CA LEU A 4 0.39 -5.81 25.88
C LEU A 4 -0.61 -5.85 24.73
N PHE A 5 -0.31 -6.58 23.69
CA PHE A 5 -1.22 -7.00 22.65
C PHE A 5 -2.49 -7.46 23.35
N ASN A 6 -3.57 -6.72 23.20
CA ASN A 6 -4.76 -7.00 24.01
C ASN A 6 -5.50 -8.17 23.36
N SER A 7 -5.04 -9.41 23.67
CA SER A 7 -5.79 -10.63 23.36
C SER A 7 -7.23 -10.56 23.95
N GLU A 8 -7.46 -9.67 24.92
CA GLU A 8 -8.78 -9.37 25.47
C GLU A 8 -9.67 -8.68 24.44
N PHE A 9 -9.15 -7.76 23.59
CA PHE A 9 -9.95 -7.11 22.54
C PHE A 9 -10.51 -8.16 21.55
N MET A 10 -9.67 -9.08 21.09
CA MET A 10 -10.09 -10.17 20.19
C MET A 10 -11.09 -11.11 20.87
N SER A 11 -10.96 -11.34 22.17
CA SER A 11 -11.91 -12.17 22.94
C SER A 11 -13.21 -11.45 23.28
N GLU A 12 -13.19 -10.13 23.48
CA GLU A 12 -14.37 -9.31 23.76
C GLU A 12 -15.24 -9.08 22.52
N VAL A 13 -14.65 -8.86 21.34
CA VAL A 13 -15.39 -8.71 20.08
C VAL A 13 -16.16 -9.99 19.73
N THR A 14 -15.59 -11.15 20.03
CA THR A 14 -16.23 -12.45 19.74
C THR A 14 -17.24 -12.91 20.81
N SER A 15 -17.17 -12.39 22.05
CA SER A 15 -17.97 -12.92 23.16
C SER A 15 -19.19 -12.13 23.56
N ASN A 16 -19.26 -10.81 23.30
CA ASN A 16 -20.32 -9.97 23.86
C ASN A 16 -21.06 -9.04 22.90
N ASN A 17 -20.57 -8.74 21.70
CA ASN A 17 -21.24 -7.85 20.76
C ASN A 17 -22.03 -8.60 19.70
N LYS A 18 -23.33 -8.30 19.59
CA LYS A 18 -24.22 -8.79 18.52
C LYS A 18 -23.99 -8.10 17.17
N THR A 19 -23.09 -7.12 17.08
CA THR A 19 -22.79 -6.30 15.90
C THR A 19 -21.30 -6.22 15.68
N LEU A 20 -20.87 -6.10 14.43
CA LEU A 20 -19.47 -5.83 14.07
C LEU A 20 -19.04 -4.45 14.58
N PRO A 21 -17.74 -4.25 14.93
CA PRO A 21 -17.23 -2.95 15.34
C PRO A 21 -17.37 -1.91 14.23
N VAL A 22 -17.56 -0.65 14.61
CA VAL A 22 -17.48 0.48 13.68
C VAL A 22 -16.00 0.76 13.41
N VAL A 23 -15.58 0.65 12.17
CA VAL A 23 -14.19 0.90 11.75
C VAL A 23 -14.06 2.34 11.27
N GLY A 24 -13.11 3.07 11.83
CA GLY A 24 -12.66 4.38 11.34
C GLY A 24 -11.53 4.22 10.34
N ILE A 25 -11.58 4.92 9.21
CA ILE A 25 -10.47 4.96 8.24
C ILE A 25 -9.95 6.40 8.16
N LEU A 26 -8.63 6.57 8.32
CA LEU A 26 -7.95 7.84 8.11
C LEU A 26 -7.44 7.92 6.68
N GLY A 27 -7.91 8.94 5.95
CA GLY A 27 -7.79 9.06 4.50
C GLY A 27 -9.05 8.56 3.79
N ALA A 28 -9.44 9.20 2.67
CA ALA A 28 -10.69 8.93 1.97
C ALA A 28 -10.52 8.75 0.46
N GLY A 29 -9.39 8.26 0.02
CA GLY A 29 -9.11 7.96 -1.38
C GLY A 29 -9.73 6.65 -1.85
N GLN A 30 -9.14 6.07 -2.89
CA GLN A 30 -9.64 4.83 -3.51
C GLN A 30 -9.48 3.60 -2.60
N LEU A 31 -8.42 3.54 -1.77
CA LEU A 31 -8.21 2.39 -0.89
C LEU A 31 -9.30 2.37 0.20
N SER A 32 -9.61 3.54 0.77
CA SER A 32 -10.73 3.68 1.72
C SER A 32 -12.06 3.31 1.09
N THR A 33 -12.31 3.67 -0.19
CA THR A 33 -13.52 3.25 -0.90
C THR A 33 -13.63 1.73 -0.93
N MET A 34 -12.59 1.04 -1.41
CA MET A 34 -12.59 -0.43 -1.55
C MET A 34 -12.60 -1.15 -0.18
N MET A 35 -11.93 -0.61 0.86
CA MET A 35 -12.02 -1.11 2.23
C MET A 35 -13.44 -0.98 2.79
N THR A 36 -14.08 0.17 2.58
CA THR A 36 -15.45 0.44 3.01
C THR A 36 -16.42 -0.55 2.38
N GLU A 37 -16.38 -0.68 1.05
CA GLU A 37 -17.25 -1.60 0.31
C GLU A 37 -17.06 -3.06 0.78
N ALA A 38 -15.82 -3.50 0.95
CA ALA A 38 -15.52 -4.84 1.44
C ALA A 38 -16.07 -5.10 2.85
N TYR A 39 -15.94 -4.13 3.77
CA TYR A 39 -16.44 -4.30 5.12
C TYR A 39 -17.97 -4.23 5.22
N GLN A 40 -18.60 -3.36 4.43
CA GLN A 40 -20.07 -3.30 4.33
C GLN A 40 -20.68 -4.58 3.78
N GLN A 41 -20.01 -5.29 2.85
CA GLN A 41 -20.43 -6.61 2.40
C GLN A 41 -20.45 -7.66 3.52
N LEU A 42 -19.61 -7.49 4.55
CA LEU A 42 -19.60 -8.32 5.77
C LEU A 42 -20.67 -7.87 6.79
N GLY A 43 -21.38 -6.77 6.54
CA GLY A 43 -22.37 -6.18 7.44
C GLY A 43 -21.77 -5.17 8.43
N GLY A 44 -20.53 -4.75 8.25
CA GLY A 44 -19.84 -3.75 9.06
C GLY A 44 -20.22 -2.32 8.69
N ARG A 45 -19.83 -1.37 9.53
CA ARG A 45 -20.00 0.08 9.32
C ARG A 45 -18.66 0.77 9.31
N VAL A 46 -18.50 1.76 8.42
CA VAL A 46 -17.25 2.50 8.24
C VAL A 46 -17.48 4.01 8.33
N PHE A 47 -16.71 4.66 9.20
CA PHE A 47 -16.59 6.11 9.26
C PHE A 47 -15.27 6.50 8.64
N VAL A 48 -15.26 7.54 7.81
CA VAL A 48 -14.06 7.98 7.09
C VAL A 48 -13.72 9.41 7.48
N PHE A 49 -12.43 9.68 7.66
CA PHE A 49 -11.92 10.98 8.08
C PHE A 49 -10.90 11.49 7.05
N ASP A 50 -11.15 12.68 6.49
CA ASP A 50 -10.27 13.32 5.49
C ASP A 50 -10.49 14.83 5.44
N GLU A 51 -9.47 15.59 5.09
CA GLU A 51 -9.58 17.04 4.93
C GLU A 51 -10.32 17.45 3.64
N ASN A 52 -10.31 16.58 2.62
CA ASN A 52 -10.96 16.86 1.34
C ASN A 52 -12.43 16.41 1.36
N PRO A 53 -13.40 17.35 1.39
CA PRO A 53 -14.82 16.99 1.44
C PRO A 53 -15.33 16.31 0.15
N GLU A 54 -14.55 16.31 -0.92
CA GLU A 54 -14.88 15.70 -2.23
C GLU A 54 -14.11 14.39 -2.45
N ALA A 55 -13.52 13.80 -1.38
CA ALA A 55 -12.75 12.58 -1.49
C ALA A 55 -13.63 11.37 -1.90
N PRO A 56 -13.08 10.39 -2.66
CA PRO A 56 -13.82 9.28 -3.23
C PRO A 56 -14.67 8.47 -2.25
N ALA A 57 -14.11 8.11 -1.09
CA ALA A 57 -14.79 7.26 -0.11
C ALA A 57 -16.02 7.91 0.54
N ARG A 58 -16.20 9.24 0.42
CA ARG A 58 -17.39 9.92 0.89
C ARG A 58 -18.69 9.32 0.33
N ARG A 59 -18.63 8.76 -0.87
CA ARG A 59 -19.82 8.21 -1.56
C ARG A 59 -20.35 6.93 -0.92
N VAL A 60 -19.46 6.18 -0.26
CA VAL A 60 -19.73 4.83 0.24
C VAL A 60 -19.70 4.74 1.76
N ALA A 61 -19.01 5.66 2.45
CA ALA A 61 -18.89 5.66 3.90
C ALA A 61 -20.26 5.84 4.60
N ASP A 62 -20.49 5.11 5.69
CA ASP A 62 -21.65 5.30 6.55
C ASP A 62 -21.65 6.67 7.20
N GLU A 63 -20.46 7.21 7.48
CA GLU A 63 -20.28 8.57 7.92
C GLU A 63 -18.94 9.14 7.40
N PHE A 64 -18.96 10.41 7.00
CA PHE A 64 -17.79 11.13 6.54
C PHE A 64 -17.54 12.35 7.44
N VAL A 65 -16.35 12.40 8.02
CA VAL A 65 -15.92 13.48 8.91
C VAL A 65 -14.82 14.28 8.24
N VAL A 66 -15.06 15.59 8.07
CA VAL A 66 -14.04 16.49 7.53
C VAL A 66 -13.11 16.92 8.68
N GLY A 67 -11.81 16.71 8.49
CA GLY A 67 -10.79 17.11 9.46
C GLY A 67 -9.37 16.77 8.98
N LYS A 68 -8.38 17.26 9.73
CA LYS A 68 -6.97 17.15 9.41
C LYS A 68 -6.26 16.08 10.23
N THR A 69 -5.50 15.22 9.58
CA THR A 69 -4.74 14.14 10.22
C THR A 69 -3.51 14.64 11.01
N ASP A 70 -3.11 15.90 10.84
CA ASP A 70 -2.06 16.56 11.62
C ASP A 70 -2.60 17.32 12.84
N ASN A 71 -3.91 17.25 13.12
CA ASN A 71 -4.57 17.88 14.25
C ASN A 71 -5.00 16.85 15.31
N LEU A 72 -4.30 16.80 16.43
CA LEU A 72 -4.56 15.83 17.50
C LEU A 72 -5.99 15.92 18.08
N ASP A 73 -6.53 17.13 18.26
CA ASP A 73 -7.87 17.28 18.85
C ASP A 73 -8.96 16.77 17.90
N GLU A 74 -8.80 16.96 16.60
CA GLU A 74 -9.70 16.44 15.57
C GLU A 74 -9.60 14.91 15.47
N LEU A 75 -8.38 14.35 15.53
CA LEU A 75 -8.18 12.89 15.61
C LEU A 75 -8.85 12.29 16.85
N VAL A 76 -8.65 12.89 18.02
CA VAL A 76 -9.29 12.46 19.28
C VAL A 76 -10.82 12.52 19.18
N ALA A 77 -11.36 13.57 18.57
CA ALA A 77 -12.81 13.71 18.38
C ALA A 77 -13.35 12.60 17.46
N PHE A 78 -12.62 12.25 16.40
CA PHE A 78 -12.97 11.16 15.47
C PHE A 78 -12.86 9.79 16.15
N PHE A 79 -11.75 9.51 16.84
CA PHE A 79 -11.49 8.22 17.49
C PHE A 79 -12.58 7.84 18.51
N LYS A 80 -13.15 8.83 19.23
CA LYS A 80 -14.27 8.61 20.17
C LYS A 80 -15.57 8.12 19.51
N ARG A 81 -15.65 8.13 18.19
CA ARG A 81 -16.86 7.79 17.42
C ARG A 81 -16.82 6.41 16.79
N VAL A 82 -15.68 5.74 16.89
CA VAL A 82 -15.41 4.44 16.27
C VAL A 82 -14.81 3.47 17.29
N ASP A 83 -14.89 2.18 17.01
CA ASP A 83 -14.37 1.14 17.91
C ASP A 83 -12.90 0.81 17.60
N VAL A 84 -12.49 0.94 16.36
CA VAL A 84 -11.13 0.69 15.87
C VAL A 84 -10.80 1.60 14.70
N VAL A 85 -9.54 1.96 14.53
CA VAL A 85 -9.06 2.83 13.44
C VAL A 85 -8.04 2.10 12.57
N THR A 86 -8.12 2.32 11.26
CA THR A 86 -7.10 1.90 10.29
C THR A 86 -6.74 3.04 9.34
N LEU A 87 -5.73 2.81 8.49
CA LEU A 87 -5.12 3.83 7.64
C LEU A 87 -5.33 3.53 6.16
N GLU A 88 -5.55 4.57 5.36
CA GLU A 88 -5.46 4.51 3.91
C GLU A 88 -4.04 4.79 3.41
N ASN A 89 -3.28 5.59 4.14
CA ASN A 89 -1.92 5.98 3.78
C ASN A 89 -1.01 6.05 5.02
N GLU A 90 0.27 5.91 4.79
CA GLU A 90 1.35 5.88 5.77
C GLU A 90 1.93 7.25 6.15
N PHE A 91 1.37 8.35 5.62
CA PHE A 91 1.94 9.69 5.80
C PHE A 91 1.46 10.41 7.06
N ILE A 92 0.67 9.73 7.89
CA ILE A 92 0.19 10.26 9.16
C ILE A 92 1.26 9.97 10.22
N ASP A 93 1.66 11.00 10.95
CA ASP A 93 2.65 10.89 12.02
C ASP A 93 2.23 9.85 13.07
N SER A 94 3.07 8.83 13.27
CA SER A 94 2.79 7.72 14.18
C SER A 94 2.61 8.19 15.63
N GLN A 95 3.31 9.26 16.07
CA GLN A 95 3.17 9.79 17.42
C GLN A 95 1.79 10.43 17.65
N LEU A 96 1.25 11.13 16.64
CA LEU A 96 -0.12 11.67 16.73
C LEU A 96 -1.17 10.58 16.88
N LEU A 97 -0.99 9.46 16.16
CA LEU A 97 -1.88 8.30 16.28
C LEU A 97 -1.77 7.64 17.65
N ILE A 98 -0.57 7.50 18.19
CA ILE A 98 -0.31 6.97 19.54
C ILE A 98 -1.00 7.87 20.59
N ASP A 99 -0.83 9.18 20.48
CA ASP A 99 -1.39 10.15 21.42
C ASP A 99 -2.94 10.15 21.36
N ALA A 100 -3.53 10.08 20.17
CA ALA A 100 -4.98 10.00 20.00
C ALA A 100 -5.54 8.68 20.56
N ALA A 101 -4.89 7.55 20.27
CA ALA A 101 -5.25 6.24 20.78
C ALA A 101 -5.21 6.19 22.31
N GLN A 102 -4.16 6.75 22.93
CA GLN A 102 -4.04 6.83 24.40
C GLN A 102 -5.14 7.66 25.05
N LYS A 103 -5.52 8.79 24.44
CA LYS A 103 -6.56 9.68 24.97
C LYS A 103 -7.96 9.12 24.84
N THR A 104 -8.18 8.15 23.95
CA THR A 104 -9.52 7.61 23.65
C THR A 104 -9.67 6.15 24.03
N SER A 105 -8.57 5.43 24.25
CA SER A 105 -8.53 3.96 24.39
C SER A 105 -9.01 3.24 23.12
N THR A 106 -8.94 3.88 21.97
CA THR A 106 -9.30 3.30 20.66
C THR A 106 -8.09 2.62 20.06
N ASN A 107 -8.23 1.38 19.59
CA ASN A 107 -7.16 0.67 18.92
C ASN A 107 -6.93 1.23 17.52
N VAL A 108 -5.67 1.30 17.11
CA VAL A 108 -5.25 1.67 15.75
C VAL A 108 -4.47 0.52 15.15
N PHE A 109 -4.84 0.08 13.94
CA PHE A 109 -4.14 -0.98 13.23
C PHE A 109 -3.81 -0.58 11.79
N PRO A 110 -2.56 -0.83 11.34
CA PRO A 110 -1.45 -1.42 12.13
C PRO A 110 -1.08 -0.57 13.35
N ASP A 111 -0.60 -1.22 14.41
CA ASP A 111 -0.16 -0.53 15.65
C ASP A 111 0.88 0.54 15.32
N PRO A 112 0.62 1.83 15.59
CA PRO A 112 1.52 2.91 15.23
C PRO A 112 2.93 2.79 15.85
N SER A 113 3.04 2.18 17.04
CA SER A 113 4.34 1.94 17.68
C SER A 113 5.18 0.88 16.95
N ARG A 114 4.56 0.09 16.09
CA ARG A 114 5.20 -0.95 15.28
C ARG A 114 5.50 -0.46 13.89
N TYR A 115 4.53 0.16 13.22
CA TYR A 115 4.81 0.66 11.88
C TYR A 115 5.76 1.86 11.88
N SER A 116 5.96 2.56 13.00
CA SER A 116 7.00 3.57 13.13
C SER A 116 8.42 3.05 12.80
N LEU A 117 8.62 1.72 12.86
CA LEU A 117 9.86 1.07 12.43
C LEU A 117 10.08 1.14 10.91
N ILE A 118 9.00 1.35 10.14
CA ILE A 118 8.99 1.41 8.67
C ILE A 118 8.33 2.71 8.16
N GLU A 119 8.17 3.71 9.02
CA GLU A 119 7.51 4.98 8.70
C GLU A 119 8.31 5.83 7.69
N ASP A 120 9.61 5.68 7.68
CA ASP A 120 10.51 6.34 6.73
C ASP A 120 11.59 5.37 6.22
N LYS A 121 12.14 5.69 5.04
CA LYS A 121 13.08 4.79 4.35
C LYS A 121 14.37 4.51 5.12
N LEU A 122 14.84 5.41 5.97
CA LEU A 122 16.03 5.15 6.78
C LEU A 122 15.74 4.14 7.88
N SER A 123 14.67 4.37 8.64
CA SER A 123 14.20 3.45 9.69
C SER A 123 13.84 2.09 9.11
N GLU A 124 13.17 2.07 7.97
CA GLU A 124 12.78 0.86 7.24
C GLU A 124 14.00 0.04 6.80
N ASN A 125 14.97 0.66 6.14
CA ASN A 125 16.20 -0.01 5.72
C ASN A 125 17.01 -0.54 6.91
N GLN A 126 17.13 0.24 7.99
CA GLN A 126 17.78 -0.20 9.23
C GLN A 126 17.05 -1.38 9.87
N PHE A 127 15.72 -1.38 9.85
CA PHE A 127 14.91 -2.47 10.38
C PHE A 127 15.11 -3.76 9.58
N PHE A 128 15.11 -3.70 8.26
CA PHE A 128 15.34 -4.87 7.40
C PHE A 128 16.78 -5.40 7.49
N ASP A 129 17.77 -4.51 7.53
CA ASP A 129 19.19 -4.87 7.70
C ASP A 129 19.43 -5.59 9.02
N ASN A 130 18.85 -5.09 10.12
CA ASN A 130 18.89 -5.73 11.43
C ASN A 130 18.25 -7.12 11.48
N LEU A 131 17.33 -7.42 10.54
CA LEU A 131 16.74 -8.76 10.38
C LEU A 131 17.57 -9.65 9.45
N GLY A 132 18.64 -9.14 8.84
CA GLY A 132 19.44 -9.86 7.85
C GLY A 132 18.73 -10.10 6.52
N ILE A 133 17.72 -9.28 6.18
CA ILE A 133 17.01 -9.36 4.91
C ILE A 133 17.82 -8.63 3.85
N PRO A 134 18.08 -9.25 2.68
CA PRO A 134 18.77 -8.55 1.60
C PRO A 134 18.00 -7.31 1.15
N ILE A 135 18.67 -6.16 1.20
CA ILE A 135 18.19 -4.87 0.71
C ILE A 135 19.26 -4.24 -0.18
N THR A 136 18.90 -3.21 -0.94
CA THR A 136 19.88 -2.43 -1.69
C THR A 136 20.85 -1.73 -0.74
N GLU A 137 22.14 -1.75 -1.05
CA GLU A 137 23.15 -1.02 -0.27
C GLU A 137 22.82 0.47 -0.22
N TYR A 138 22.87 1.06 0.97
CA TYR A 138 22.49 2.45 1.19
C TYR A 138 23.35 3.12 2.27
N PHE A 139 23.34 4.44 2.29
CA PHE A 139 23.87 5.24 3.40
C PHE A 139 23.14 6.58 3.51
N GLU A 140 23.15 7.15 4.70
CA GLU A 140 22.65 8.49 4.94
C GLU A 140 23.63 9.53 4.41
N VAL A 141 23.13 10.56 3.71
CA VAL A 141 23.91 11.68 3.19
C VAL A 141 23.67 12.91 4.05
N THR A 142 24.66 13.25 4.87
CA THR A 142 24.59 14.43 5.77
C THR A 142 25.25 15.67 5.15
N GLN A 143 26.21 15.45 4.27
CA GLN A 143 26.98 16.50 3.57
C GLN A 143 27.41 16.03 2.18
N ALA A 144 27.70 16.96 1.29
CA ALA A 144 28.06 16.64 -0.09
C ALA A 144 29.36 15.78 -0.22
N SER A 145 30.25 15.84 0.77
CA SER A 145 31.45 14.98 0.78
C SER A 145 31.15 13.50 1.00
N ASP A 146 29.98 13.14 1.52
CA ASP A 146 29.55 11.76 1.72
C ASP A 146 29.20 11.08 0.39
N LEU A 147 28.86 11.88 -0.64
CA LEU A 147 28.47 11.38 -1.95
C LEU A 147 29.66 10.80 -2.70
N ILE A 148 29.40 9.67 -3.34
CA ILE A 148 30.37 8.89 -4.11
C ILE A 148 30.19 9.08 -5.62
N ASP A 149 31.24 8.82 -6.40
CA ASP A 149 31.20 8.93 -7.87
C ASP A 149 30.75 7.61 -8.50
N GLN A 150 29.46 7.29 -8.30
CA GLN A 150 28.82 6.07 -8.81
C GLN A 150 27.35 6.37 -9.15
N PRO A 151 26.74 5.61 -10.08
CA PRO A 151 25.32 5.68 -10.34
C PRO A 151 24.50 5.16 -9.15
N GLY A 152 23.37 5.81 -8.88
CA GLY A 152 22.49 5.44 -7.77
C GLY A 152 21.24 6.31 -7.73
N TYR A 153 20.64 6.35 -6.54
CA TYR A 153 19.44 7.14 -6.29
C TYR A 153 19.61 7.94 -5.01
N LEU A 154 19.28 9.23 -5.05
CA LEU A 154 19.06 10.02 -3.85
C LEU A 154 17.57 9.99 -3.52
N LYS A 155 17.26 9.63 -2.28
CA LYS A 155 15.88 9.50 -1.80
C LYS A 155 15.68 10.35 -0.55
N LEU A 156 14.54 11.05 -0.47
CA LEU A 156 14.08 11.63 0.79
C LEU A 156 13.56 10.49 1.68
N ALA A 157 13.95 10.48 2.94
CA ALA A 157 13.52 9.46 3.89
C ALA A 157 11.99 9.48 4.10
N LYS A 158 11.37 10.67 4.16
CA LYS A 158 9.92 10.83 4.32
C LYS A 158 9.27 11.51 3.12
N GLY A 159 7.99 11.18 2.86
CA GLY A 159 7.15 11.88 1.88
C GLY A 159 7.36 11.45 0.43
N GLY A 160 8.11 10.38 0.16
CA GLY A 160 8.25 9.79 -1.17
C GLY A 160 7.13 8.79 -1.48
N TYR A 161 6.52 8.88 -2.67
CA TYR A 161 5.57 7.90 -3.20
C TYR A 161 5.50 7.99 -4.74
N ASP A 162 5.20 6.90 -5.43
CA ASP A 162 5.07 6.86 -6.90
C ASP A 162 6.26 7.57 -7.62
N GLY A 163 7.51 7.41 -7.10
CA GLY A 163 8.72 8.02 -7.64
C GLY A 163 8.97 9.48 -7.21
N ILE A 164 8.07 10.11 -6.48
CA ILE A 164 8.29 11.45 -5.89
C ILE A 164 9.30 11.32 -4.75
N GLY A 165 10.27 12.25 -4.69
CA GLY A 165 11.33 12.22 -3.67
C GLY A 165 12.46 11.23 -3.98
N THR A 166 12.45 10.58 -5.16
CA THR A 166 13.50 9.67 -5.64
C THR A 166 14.14 10.25 -6.90
N TYR A 167 15.46 10.42 -6.87
CA TYR A 167 16.22 11.09 -7.92
C TYR A 167 17.36 10.19 -8.39
N LYS A 168 17.27 9.71 -9.65
CA LYS A 168 18.37 8.97 -10.27
C LYS A 168 19.56 9.89 -10.54
N VAL A 169 20.75 9.43 -10.22
CA VAL A 169 22.02 10.12 -10.48
C VAL A 169 23.01 9.15 -11.10
N ASP A 170 23.77 9.63 -12.10
CA ASP A 170 24.73 8.81 -12.83
C ASP A 170 26.16 8.99 -12.32
N ASN A 171 26.43 10.06 -11.59
CA ASN A 171 27.76 10.41 -11.07
C ASN A 171 27.65 11.40 -9.91
N LYS A 172 28.81 11.65 -9.26
CA LYS A 172 28.90 12.55 -8.12
C LYS A 172 28.43 13.96 -8.41
N ALA A 173 28.71 14.51 -9.59
CA ALA A 173 28.35 15.90 -9.90
C ALA A 173 26.82 16.09 -9.93
N GLN A 174 26.10 15.13 -10.52
CA GLN A 174 24.62 15.12 -10.48
C GLN A 174 24.11 14.88 -9.04
N ALA A 175 24.74 13.98 -8.29
CA ALA A 175 24.37 13.72 -6.90
C ALA A 175 24.54 14.98 -6.03
N ASP A 176 25.63 15.74 -6.19
CA ASP A 176 25.87 17.01 -5.50
C ASP A 176 24.79 18.07 -5.83
N GLU A 177 24.39 18.18 -7.10
CA GLU A 177 23.32 19.11 -7.55
C GLU A 177 21.98 18.75 -6.92
N VAL A 178 21.58 17.46 -7.02
CA VAL A 178 20.32 16.97 -6.44
C VAL A 178 20.33 17.14 -4.93
N PHE A 179 21.38 16.71 -4.23
CA PHE A 179 21.50 16.84 -2.78
C PHE A 179 21.34 18.30 -2.33
N ASN A 180 22.02 19.25 -2.99
CA ASN A 180 21.89 20.67 -2.66
C ASN A 180 20.47 21.19 -2.83
N THR A 181 19.67 20.58 -3.70
CA THR A 181 18.27 20.96 -3.92
C THR A 181 17.36 20.40 -2.84
N ILE A 182 17.58 19.14 -2.38
CA ILE A 182 16.63 18.43 -1.53
C ILE A 182 17.02 18.39 -0.04
N LYS A 183 18.28 18.66 0.33
CA LYS A 183 18.77 18.56 1.72
C LYS A 183 18.01 19.36 2.77
N SER A 184 17.32 20.44 2.36
CA SER A 184 16.48 21.22 3.27
C SER A 184 15.10 20.60 3.51
N SER A 185 14.73 19.58 2.74
CA SER A 185 13.42 18.92 2.82
C SER A 185 13.39 17.75 3.80
N GLY A 186 14.55 17.30 4.31
CA GLY A 186 14.63 16.21 5.28
C GLY A 186 15.90 15.38 5.17
N VAL A 187 15.89 14.22 5.80
CA VAL A 187 16.98 13.23 5.72
C VAL A 187 17.06 12.68 4.30
N VAL A 188 18.28 12.62 3.77
CA VAL A 188 18.59 12.13 2.43
C VAL A 188 19.37 10.83 2.51
N LEU A 189 18.97 9.84 1.74
CA LEU A 189 19.67 8.57 1.55
C LEU A 189 20.26 8.51 0.15
N PHE A 190 21.43 7.91 0.03
CA PHE A 190 21.95 7.38 -1.22
C PHE A 190 21.75 5.87 -1.25
N GLU A 191 21.13 5.37 -2.31
CA GLU A 191 21.01 3.95 -2.60
C GLU A 191 21.78 3.63 -3.87
N HIS A 192 22.56 2.54 -3.83
CA HIS A 192 23.30 2.07 -5.01
C HIS A 192 22.34 1.63 -6.11
N ASN A 193 22.77 1.78 -7.37
CA ASN A 193 22.00 1.25 -8.48
C ASN A 193 22.04 -0.29 -8.45
N LEU A 194 20.86 -0.91 -8.39
CA LEU A 194 20.69 -2.35 -8.46
C LEU A 194 20.20 -2.75 -9.86
N GLU A 195 20.89 -3.68 -10.52
CA GLU A 195 20.38 -4.29 -11.76
C GLU A 195 19.47 -5.46 -11.42
N PHE A 196 18.25 -5.41 -11.91
CA PHE A 196 17.25 -6.43 -11.68
C PHE A 196 16.53 -6.80 -12.98
N LYS A 197 15.90 -7.98 -13.02
CA LYS A 197 15.13 -8.44 -14.18
C LYS A 197 13.62 -8.31 -13.99
N LYS A 198 13.14 -8.28 -12.72
CA LYS A 198 11.72 -8.11 -12.38
C LYS A 198 11.55 -7.31 -11.10
N GLU A 199 10.46 -6.55 -11.05
CA GLU A 199 9.90 -6.05 -9.80
C GLU A 199 8.76 -6.96 -9.38
N LEU A 200 8.72 -7.36 -8.12
CA LEU A 200 7.76 -8.29 -7.58
C LEU A 200 7.08 -7.69 -6.34
N SER A 201 5.86 -8.10 -6.06
CA SER A 201 5.17 -7.68 -4.85
C SER A 201 4.46 -8.86 -4.18
N MET A 202 4.58 -8.95 -2.85
CA MET A 202 3.86 -9.91 -2.01
C MET A 202 3.03 -9.17 -0.98
N ILE A 203 1.80 -9.61 -0.76
CA ILE A 203 0.92 -9.08 0.27
C ILE A 203 0.76 -10.13 1.37
N ALA A 204 0.86 -9.66 2.62
CA ALA A 204 0.60 -10.45 3.80
C ALA A 204 -0.39 -9.72 4.71
N VAL A 205 -1.25 -10.47 5.38
CA VAL A 205 -2.21 -9.96 6.35
C VAL A 205 -2.14 -10.77 7.63
N SER A 206 -2.07 -10.08 8.78
CA SER A 206 -2.02 -10.71 10.10
C SER A 206 -3.15 -10.17 10.99
N ASN A 207 -3.71 -11.03 11.82
CA ASN A 207 -4.60 -10.62 12.93
C ASN A 207 -3.95 -10.85 14.31
N GLY A 208 -2.63 -11.01 14.33
CA GLY A 208 -1.83 -11.29 15.53
C GLY A 208 -1.60 -12.78 15.80
N ASP A 209 -2.59 -13.63 15.55
CA ASP A 209 -2.52 -15.08 15.76
C ASP A 209 -2.26 -15.84 14.45
N ASP A 210 -2.78 -15.34 13.35
CA ASP A 210 -2.75 -15.96 12.02
C ASP A 210 -2.15 -15.03 10.98
N LEU A 211 -1.43 -15.60 10.01
CA LEU A 211 -0.77 -14.88 8.92
C LEU A 211 -1.16 -15.50 7.58
N LYS A 212 -1.80 -14.73 6.72
CA LYS A 212 -2.19 -15.14 5.36
C LYS A 212 -1.39 -14.38 4.32
N PHE A 213 -1.15 -15.03 3.18
CA PHE A 213 -0.40 -14.48 2.06
C PHE A 213 -1.22 -14.50 0.80
N TYR A 214 -1.05 -13.46 0.00
CA TYR A 214 -1.38 -13.50 -1.42
C TYR A 214 -0.13 -13.89 -2.20
N PRO A 215 -0.25 -14.62 -3.29
CA PRO A 215 0.88 -15.01 -4.12
C PRO A 215 1.70 -13.82 -4.60
N LEU A 216 2.95 -14.11 -4.91
CA LEU A 216 3.87 -13.15 -5.52
C LEU A 216 3.37 -12.76 -6.91
N VAL A 217 3.31 -11.47 -7.20
CA VAL A 217 2.92 -10.88 -8.48
C VAL A 217 4.09 -10.09 -9.07
N GLU A 218 4.14 -9.97 -10.40
CA GLU A 218 5.06 -9.04 -11.07
C GLU A 218 4.40 -7.67 -11.20
N THR A 219 5.14 -6.62 -10.88
CA THR A 219 4.75 -5.23 -11.11
C THR A 219 5.60 -4.66 -12.23
N VAL A 220 4.95 -4.10 -13.26
CA VAL A 220 5.64 -3.54 -14.43
C VAL A 220 5.50 -2.04 -14.42
N GLN A 221 6.62 -1.37 -14.22
CA GLN A 221 6.68 0.09 -14.18
C GLN A 221 6.80 0.68 -15.58
N GLN A 222 6.10 1.77 -15.82
CA GLN A 222 6.29 2.63 -17.00
C GLN A 222 6.49 4.07 -16.56
N GLN A 223 7.62 4.64 -16.89
CA GLN A 223 7.98 6.02 -16.51
C GLN A 223 7.88 6.27 -15.00
N GLY A 224 8.28 5.30 -14.16
CA GLY A 224 8.27 5.40 -12.70
C GLY A 224 6.90 5.24 -12.05
N THR A 225 5.90 4.72 -12.77
CA THR A 225 4.57 4.45 -12.22
C THR A 225 4.14 3.03 -12.61
N CYS A 226 3.60 2.26 -11.65
CA CYS A 226 3.09 0.93 -11.91
C CYS A 226 1.99 0.97 -12.96
N ARG A 227 2.24 0.28 -14.10
CA ARG A 227 1.29 0.21 -15.20
C ARG A 227 0.52 -1.09 -15.22
N TYR A 228 1.20 -2.21 -14.96
CA TYR A 228 0.59 -3.54 -14.93
C TYR A 228 0.99 -4.30 -13.68
N VAL A 229 0.10 -5.19 -13.26
CA VAL A 229 0.40 -6.25 -12.29
C VAL A 229 0.00 -7.58 -12.91
N GLU A 230 0.88 -8.58 -12.88
CA GLU A 230 0.63 -9.87 -13.51
C GLU A 230 0.73 -11.03 -12.52
N TYR A 231 -0.23 -11.93 -12.64
CA TYR A 231 -0.19 -13.26 -12.03
C TYR A 231 -0.46 -14.33 -13.11
N PRO A 232 0.27 -15.45 -13.14
CA PRO A 232 1.49 -15.73 -12.36
C PRO A 232 2.67 -14.89 -12.83
N CYS A 233 3.59 -14.56 -11.92
CA CYS A 233 4.76 -13.74 -12.23
C CYS A 233 5.92 -14.50 -12.88
N GLY A 234 5.79 -15.81 -13.10
CA GLY A 234 6.76 -16.63 -13.82
C GLY A 234 8.11 -16.79 -13.12
N VAL A 235 8.13 -16.78 -11.78
CA VAL A 235 9.32 -17.05 -10.97
C VAL A 235 9.34 -18.50 -10.48
N SER A 236 10.51 -18.98 -10.01
CA SER A 236 10.61 -20.32 -9.43
C SER A 236 9.95 -20.40 -8.05
N ALA A 237 9.53 -21.59 -7.65
CA ALA A 237 9.02 -21.85 -6.31
C ALA A 237 10.04 -21.47 -5.21
N GLN A 238 11.33 -21.52 -5.50
CA GLN A 238 12.38 -21.11 -4.58
C GLN A 238 12.36 -19.59 -4.34
N VAL A 239 12.17 -18.78 -5.37
CA VAL A 239 12.04 -17.30 -5.25
C VAL A 239 10.77 -16.94 -4.47
N GLU A 240 9.66 -17.62 -4.75
CA GLU A 240 8.42 -17.40 -3.98
C GLU A 240 8.59 -17.76 -2.50
N GLN A 241 9.32 -18.85 -2.19
CA GLN A 241 9.61 -19.23 -0.82
C GLN A 241 10.54 -18.23 -0.12
N GLN A 242 11.55 -17.69 -0.80
CA GLN A 242 12.39 -16.62 -0.26
C GLN A 242 11.59 -15.38 0.11
N ALA A 243 10.67 -14.93 -0.75
CA ALA A 243 9.78 -13.81 -0.46
C ALA A 243 8.92 -14.11 0.78
N ARG A 244 8.31 -15.29 0.83
CA ARG A 244 7.47 -15.71 1.94
C ARG A 244 8.23 -15.79 3.28
N ASP A 245 9.46 -16.30 3.27
CA ASP A 245 10.31 -16.40 4.46
C ASP A 245 10.69 -14.99 4.98
N ALA A 246 11.11 -14.09 4.09
CA ALA A 246 11.43 -12.70 4.44
C ALA A 246 10.21 -11.97 5.02
N VAL A 247 9.06 -12.06 4.37
CA VAL A 247 7.81 -11.43 4.83
C VAL A 247 7.35 -12.03 6.16
N THR A 248 7.46 -13.35 6.35
CA THR A 248 7.14 -14.01 7.62
C THR A 248 8.00 -13.46 8.76
N LEU A 249 9.31 -13.30 8.53
CA LEU A 249 10.23 -12.75 9.53
C LEU A 249 9.86 -11.32 9.91
N ILE A 250 9.56 -10.46 8.92
CA ILE A 250 9.15 -9.07 9.13
C ILE A 250 7.83 -9.01 9.91
N MET A 251 6.79 -9.73 9.44
CA MET A 251 5.46 -9.70 10.05
C MET A 251 5.48 -10.21 11.51
N ASN A 252 6.25 -11.27 11.79
CA ASN A 252 6.45 -11.76 13.15
C ASN A 252 7.16 -10.71 14.04
N LYS A 253 8.06 -9.94 13.51
CA LYS A 253 8.76 -8.89 14.26
C LYS A 253 7.90 -7.66 14.48
N LEU A 254 7.11 -7.25 13.48
CA LEU A 254 6.14 -6.17 13.62
C LEU A 254 5.02 -6.56 14.60
N ASN A 255 4.57 -7.81 14.57
CA ASN A 255 3.57 -8.36 15.49
C ASN A 255 2.39 -7.41 15.70
N THR A 256 1.67 -7.10 14.61
CA THR A 256 0.50 -6.21 14.59
C THR A 256 -0.58 -6.74 13.66
N CYS A 257 -1.84 -6.39 13.93
CA CYS A 257 -2.93 -6.62 12.99
C CYS A 257 -2.81 -5.67 11.79
N GLY A 258 -3.32 -6.11 10.67
CA GLY A 258 -3.37 -5.33 9.44
C GLY A 258 -2.71 -6.04 8.27
N LEU A 259 -2.75 -5.37 7.14
CA LEU A 259 -2.18 -5.83 5.89
C LEU A 259 -0.94 -5.01 5.55
N PHE A 260 0.08 -5.71 5.06
CA PHE A 260 1.33 -5.14 4.57
C PHE A 260 1.61 -5.63 3.16
N ALA A 261 2.06 -4.73 2.31
CA ALA A 261 2.60 -5.06 1.00
C ALA A 261 4.13 -4.91 1.03
N PHE A 262 4.83 -5.79 0.34
CA PHE A 262 6.28 -5.81 0.24
C PHE A 262 6.68 -5.82 -1.22
N GLU A 263 7.55 -4.90 -1.62
CA GLU A 263 8.07 -4.81 -2.97
C GLU A 263 9.51 -5.32 -3.02
N PHE A 264 9.82 -6.11 -4.04
CA PHE A 264 11.12 -6.76 -4.21
C PHE A 264 11.67 -6.55 -5.61
N PHE A 265 12.98 -6.46 -5.69
CA PHE A 265 13.73 -6.64 -6.92
C PHE A 265 14.23 -8.07 -7.05
N LEU A 266 14.05 -8.68 -8.21
CA LEU A 266 14.63 -9.97 -8.55
C LEU A 266 15.85 -9.74 -9.46
N THR A 267 17.04 -10.04 -8.96
CA THR A 267 18.31 -9.87 -9.71
C THR A 267 18.46 -10.89 -10.84
N GLN A 268 19.49 -10.72 -11.68
CA GLN A 268 19.75 -11.62 -12.82
C GLN A 268 20.07 -13.06 -12.38
N ASP A 269 20.64 -13.24 -11.20
CA ASP A 269 21.02 -14.51 -10.58
C ASP A 269 19.98 -15.06 -9.58
N ASP A 270 18.73 -14.62 -9.70
CA ASP A 270 17.59 -15.06 -8.88
C ASP A 270 17.71 -14.74 -7.38
N GLN A 271 18.48 -13.71 -7.01
CA GLN A 271 18.46 -13.19 -5.65
C GLN A 271 17.29 -12.21 -5.47
N LEU A 272 16.59 -12.37 -4.37
CA LEU A 272 15.50 -11.48 -4.00
C LEU A 272 16.01 -10.38 -3.06
N VAL A 273 15.79 -9.12 -3.43
CA VAL A 273 16.21 -7.93 -2.68
C VAL A 273 14.97 -7.13 -2.32
N LEU A 274 14.72 -6.91 -1.03
CA LEU A 274 13.59 -6.12 -0.58
C LEU A 274 13.83 -4.63 -0.86
N ASN A 275 12.84 -3.97 -1.44
CA ASN A 275 12.89 -2.55 -1.80
C ASN A 275 12.16 -1.68 -0.76
N GLU A 276 10.88 -1.99 -0.52
CA GLU A 276 10.06 -1.20 0.41
C GLU A 276 8.85 -2.00 0.91
N SER A 277 8.21 -1.49 1.96
CA SER A 277 6.93 -2.00 2.45
C SER A 277 5.90 -0.90 2.62
N ALA A 278 4.63 -1.28 2.63
CA ALA A 278 3.52 -0.38 2.92
C ALA A 278 2.58 -1.02 3.94
N PRO A 279 2.30 -0.37 5.10
CA PRO A 279 1.47 -0.92 6.18
C PRO A 279 -0.03 -0.74 5.92
N ARG A 280 -0.48 -1.03 4.71
CA ARG A 280 -1.87 -0.82 4.22
C ARG A 280 -2.14 -1.59 2.93
N PRO A 281 -3.41 -1.71 2.49
CA PRO A 281 -3.72 -2.19 1.15
C PRO A 281 -2.94 -1.45 0.07
N HIS A 282 -2.48 -2.20 -0.94
CA HIS A 282 -1.54 -1.69 -1.93
C HIS A 282 -2.06 -1.85 -3.36
N ASN A 283 -1.56 -1.00 -4.26
CA ASN A 283 -1.95 -1.02 -5.67
C ASN A 283 -1.69 -2.36 -6.35
N SER A 284 -0.57 -3.02 -6.03
CA SER A 284 -0.26 -4.36 -6.56
C SER A 284 -1.29 -5.42 -6.15
N GLY A 285 -2.01 -5.20 -5.05
CA GLY A 285 -3.05 -6.09 -4.55
C GLY A 285 -4.45 -5.82 -5.11
N HIS A 286 -4.65 -4.82 -5.98
CA HIS A 286 -5.96 -4.60 -6.60
C HIS A 286 -6.38 -5.78 -7.50
N ILE A 287 -5.42 -6.51 -8.03
CA ILE A 287 -5.65 -7.76 -8.75
C ILE A 287 -6.42 -8.80 -7.90
N THR A 288 -6.32 -8.73 -6.56
CA THR A 288 -6.98 -9.66 -5.66
C THR A 288 -8.50 -9.53 -5.63
N LEU A 289 -9.07 -8.40 -6.11
CA LEU A 289 -10.51 -8.19 -6.16
C LEU A 289 -11.23 -9.23 -7.03
N ASP A 290 -10.56 -9.70 -8.09
CA ASP A 290 -11.16 -10.62 -9.05
C ASP A 290 -10.35 -11.92 -9.17
N LEU A 291 -9.06 -11.92 -8.76
CA LEU A 291 -8.21 -13.10 -8.81
C LEU A 291 -8.50 -14.10 -7.68
N TYR A 292 -9.03 -13.62 -6.54
CA TYR A 292 -9.28 -14.42 -5.34
C TYR A 292 -10.71 -14.29 -4.84
N ASP A 293 -11.18 -15.31 -4.12
CA ASP A 293 -12.47 -15.33 -3.42
C ASP A 293 -12.54 -14.40 -2.19
N CYS A 294 -11.39 -13.97 -1.69
CA CYS A 294 -11.24 -12.99 -0.63
C CYS A 294 -10.15 -11.97 -1.02
N SER A 295 -10.53 -10.71 -1.18
CA SER A 295 -9.60 -9.65 -1.60
C SER A 295 -8.67 -9.19 -0.47
N GLN A 296 -7.60 -8.48 -0.82
CA GLN A 296 -6.74 -7.79 0.15
C GLN A 296 -7.55 -6.85 1.07
N PHE A 297 -8.57 -6.20 0.54
CA PHE A 297 -9.40 -5.25 1.29
C PHE A 297 -10.26 -5.97 2.31
N GLU A 298 -10.90 -7.07 1.92
CA GLU A 298 -11.71 -7.87 2.84
C GLU A 298 -10.86 -8.44 3.98
N ASN A 299 -9.72 -9.08 3.66
CA ASN A 299 -8.86 -9.63 4.69
C ASN A 299 -8.23 -8.55 5.58
N HIS A 300 -7.91 -7.37 5.05
CA HIS A 300 -7.48 -6.24 5.87
C HIS A 300 -8.58 -5.83 6.87
N MET A 301 -9.80 -5.65 6.39
CA MET A 301 -10.92 -5.26 7.24
C MET A 301 -11.29 -6.35 8.25
N ARG A 302 -11.18 -7.63 7.90
CA ARG A 302 -11.29 -8.75 8.84
C ARG A 302 -10.24 -8.66 9.94
N SER A 303 -9.00 -8.42 9.55
CA SER A 303 -7.87 -8.30 10.50
C SER A 303 -8.13 -7.21 11.53
N VAL A 304 -8.39 -5.98 11.08
CA VAL A 304 -8.52 -4.82 11.98
C VAL A 304 -9.79 -4.83 12.81
N SER A 305 -10.83 -5.55 12.36
CA SER A 305 -12.10 -5.68 13.07
C SER A 305 -12.21 -6.92 13.96
N GLY A 306 -11.13 -7.71 14.08
CA GLY A 306 -11.11 -8.91 14.92
C GLY A 306 -11.84 -10.12 14.34
N LEU A 307 -12.13 -10.12 13.03
CA LEU A 307 -12.69 -11.28 12.34
C LEU A 307 -11.60 -12.28 11.95
N THR A 308 -11.99 -13.55 11.82
CA THR A 308 -11.10 -14.60 11.31
C THR A 308 -10.65 -14.29 9.90
N LEU A 309 -9.34 -14.40 9.64
CA LEU A 309 -8.79 -14.27 8.30
C LEU A 309 -9.23 -15.43 7.41
N VAL A 310 -9.42 -15.13 6.14
CA VAL A 310 -9.74 -16.12 5.10
C VAL A 310 -8.46 -16.48 4.35
N GLU A 311 -8.22 -17.78 4.14
CA GLU A 311 -7.18 -18.25 3.22
C GLU A 311 -7.63 -17.94 1.78
N PRO A 312 -6.94 -17.05 1.02
CA PRO A 312 -7.37 -16.67 -0.32
C PRO A 312 -7.29 -17.84 -1.29
N LYS A 313 -8.35 -18.12 -2.04
CA LYS A 313 -8.38 -19.16 -3.07
C LYS A 313 -8.49 -18.52 -4.45
N LEU A 314 -7.68 -19.00 -5.39
CA LEU A 314 -7.70 -18.54 -6.77
C LEU A 314 -9.07 -18.80 -7.44
N LEU A 315 -9.59 -17.78 -8.12
CA LEU A 315 -10.75 -17.86 -9.01
C LEU A 315 -10.31 -18.00 -10.48
N HIS A 316 -9.12 -17.51 -10.81
CA HIS A 316 -8.55 -17.55 -12.15
C HIS A 316 -7.09 -17.99 -12.10
N ASP A 317 -6.66 -18.81 -13.07
CA ASP A 317 -5.28 -19.31 -13.16
C ASP A 317 -4.30 -18.21 -13.59
N SER A 318 -4.78 -17.14 -14.19
CA SER A 318 -3.95 -16.03 -14.64
C SER A 318 -4.76 -14.74 -14.81
N MET A 319 -4.12 -13.62 -14.52
CA MET A 319 -4.73 -12.28 -14.61
C MET A 319 -3.67 -11.21 -14.87
N VAL A 320 -4.06 -10.15 -15.56
CA VAL A 320 -3.29 -8.90 -15.66
C VAL A 320 -4.17 -7.76 -15.15
N MET A 321 -3.70 -7.02 -14.18
CA MET A 321 -4.29 -5.76 -13.75
C MET A 321 -3.62 -4.61 -14.50
N VAL A 322 -4.42 -3.69 -15.03
CA VAL A 322 -3.97 -2.48 -15.73
C VAL A 322 -4.37 -1.27 -14.91
N ASN A 323 -3.42 -0.43 -14.52
CA ASN A 323 -3.73 0.87 -13.94
C ASN A 323 -4.19 1.84 -15.03
N LEU A 324 -5.35 2.44 -14.84
CA LEU A 324 -5.87 3.52 -15.66
C LEU A 324 -5.23 4.84 -15.18
N LEU A 325 -4.21 5.28 -15.90
CA LEU A 325 -3.44 6.48 -15.57
C LEU A 325 -3.91 7.67 -16.38
N GLY A 326 -4.11 8.81 -15.73
CA GLY A 326 -4.43 10.05 -16.42
C GLY A 326 -3.39 10.41 -17.48
N THR A 327 -3.86 10.75 -18.66
CA THR A 327 -3.06 11.12 -19.84
C THR A 327 -3.05 12.63 -20.05
N ARG A 328 -3.97 13.36 -19.42
CA ARG A 328 -4.11 14.79 -19.48
C ARG A 328 -4.67 15.38 -18.18
N ASP A 329 -4.54 16.68 -18.02
CA ASP A 329 -5.23 17.42 -16.96
C ASP A 329 -6.64 17.80 -17.43
N GLY A 330 -7.64 17.65 -16.57
CA GLY A 330 -9.03 18.03 -16.86
C GLY A 330 -10.07 17.17 -16.19
N GLU A 331 -11.33 17.41 -16.54
CA GLU A 331 -12.45 16.59 -16.07
C GLU A 331 -12.33 15.14 -16.59
N PHE A 332 -12.71 14.19 -15.73
CA PHE A 332 -12.66 12.77 -16.04
C PHE A 332 -14.04 12.29 -16.49
N ASP A 333 -14.12 11.76 -17.72
CA ASP A 333 -15.36 11.25 -18.33
C ASP A 333 -15.47 9.73 -18.06
N GLU A 334 -16.00 9.37 -16.88
CA GLU A 334 -16.19 7.96 -16.49
C GLU A 334 -17.05 7.17 -17.51
N PRO A 335 -18.21 7.66 -17.99
CA PRO A 335 -19.02 6.94 -18.98
C PRO A 335 -18.27 6.63 -20.28
N LYS A 336 -17.47 7.58 -20.78
CA LYS A 336 -16.68 7.38 -22.01
C LYS A 336 -15.61 6.30 -21.78
N VAL A 337 -14.87 6.39 -20.68
CA VAL A 337 -13.82 5.41 -20.35
C VAL A 337 -14.42 4.01 -20.21
N MET A 338 -15.55 3.84 -19.53
CA MET A 338 -16.25 2.56 -19.42
C MET A 338 -16.68 2.00 -20.77
N ALA A 339 -17.21 2.84 -21.67
CA ALA A 339 -17.60 2.42 -23.00
C ALA A 339 -16.39 1.98 -23.86
N ASP A 340 -15.26 2.68 -23.76
CA ASP A 340 -14.04 2.38 -24.49
C ASP A 340 -13.37 1.06 -24.02
N ILE A 341 -13.46 0.73 -22.71
CA ILE A 341 -12.90 -0.49 -22.14
C ILE A 341 -13.71 -1.73 -22.54
N GLY A 342 -15.06 -1.65 -22.50
CA GLY A 342 -15.95 -2.80 -22.71
C GLY A 342 -16.06 -3.72 -21.49
N ASP A 343 -16.59 -4.94 -21.65
CA ASP A 343 -17.04 -5.79 -20.54
C ASP A 343 -16.65 -7.29 -20.61
N LYS A 344 -15.93 -7.72 -21.63
CA LYS A 344 -15.65 -9.15 -21.84
C LYS A 344 -14.38 -9.61 -21.10
N ASN A 345 -14.51 -10.61 -20.21
CA ASN A 345 -13.42 -11.23 -19.43
C ASN A 345 -12.60 -10.21 -18.66
N LEU A 346 -13.25 -9.19 -18.12
CA LEU A 346 -12.60 -8.15 -17.34
C LEU A 346 -13.56 -7.55 -16.29
N SER A 347 -12.94 -6.91 -15.29
CA SER A 347 -13.62 -6.11 -14.28
C SER A 347 -12.96 -4.74 -14.22
N THR A 348 -13.76 -3.67 -14.18
CA THR A 348 -13.26 -2.29 -14.13
C THR A 348 -13.68 -1.62 -12.83
N THR A 349 -12.69 -1.06 -12.13
CA THR A 349 -12.93 -0.26 -10.93
C THR A 349 -12.46 1.17 -11.17
N LEU A 350 -13.38 2.11 -11.28
CA LEU A 350 -13.10 3.55 -11.34
C LEU A 350 -13.13 4.13 -9.93
N TYR A 351 -12.17 5.04 -9.65
CA TYR A 351 -11.97 5.55 -8.29
C TYR A 351 -12.85 6.76 -7.94
N GLY A 352 -13.75 7.20 -8.87
CA GLY A 352 -14.65 8.32 -8.63
C GLY A 352 -13.99 9.68 -8.44
N LYS A 353 -12.81 9.87 -9.02
CA LYS A 353 -12.10 11.13 -9.01
C LYS A 353 -12.62 12.04 -10.10
N LYS A 354 -13.08 13.25 -9.79
CA LYS A 354 -13.66 14.18 -10.75
C LYS A 354 -12.67 14.72 -11.80
N PHE A 355 -11.37 14.83 -11.40
CA PHE A 355 -10.34 15.42 -12.25
C PHE A 355 -9.19 14.45 -12.47
N SER A 356 -8.83 14.23 -13.73
CA SER A 356 -7.61 13.57 -14.14
C SER A 356 -6.41 14.53 -14.05
N ARG A 357 -5.24 13.95 -13.81
CA ARG A 357 -3.92 14.59 -13.98
C ARG A 357 -2.99 13.55 -14.57
N ILE A 358 -1.97 14.01 -15.31
CA ILE A 358 -0.96 13.13 -15.89
C ILE A 358 -0.40 12.18 -14.82
N LYS A 359 -0.40 10.87 -15.12
CA LYS A 359 0.02 9.76 -14.24
C LYS A 359 -0.86 9.51 -13.00
N ARG A 360 -1.90 10.31 -12.74
CA ARG A 360 -2.80 10.03 -11.62
C ARG A 360 -3.56 8.73 -11.87
N LYS A 361 -3.55 7.82 -10.90
CA LYS A 361 -4.34 6.59 -10.94
C LYS A 361 -5.83 6.95 -10.83
N MET A 362 -6.60 6.71 -11.90
CA MET A 362 -8.03 7.04 -12.01
C MET A 362 -8.92 5.82 -11.83
N GLY A 363 -8.38 4.63 -12.01
CA GLY A 363 -9.02 3.34 -11.87
C GLY A 363 -8.05 2.22 -12.16
N HIS A 364 -8.56 0.99 -12.23
CA HIS A 364 -7.85 -0.17 -12.74
C HIS A 364 -8.81 -1.13 -13.46
N VAL A 365 -8.24 -2.00 -14.27
CA VAL A 365 -8.96 -3.07 -14.97
C VAL A 365 -8.26 -4.38 -14.68
N ASN A 366 -8.96 -5.35 -14.15
CA ASN A 366 -8.52 -6.73 -14.01
C ASN A 366 -9.00 -7.54 -15.21
N ILE A 367 -8.08 -8.24 -15.90
CA ILE A 367 -8.35 -8.95 -17.15
C ILE A 367 -7.83 -10.38 -17.03
N TRP A 368 -8.70 -11.36 -17.31
CA TRP A 368 -8.37 -12.78 -17.25
C TRP A 368 -8.59 -13.48 -18.60
N GLY A 369 -8.08 -14.70 -18.73
CA GLY A 369 -8.16 -15.48 -19.94
C GLY A 369 -6.92 -15.35 -20.86
N ASP A 370 -6.96 -16.03 -21.99
CA ASP A 370 -5.80 -16.18 -22.90
C ASP A 370 -5.41 -14.88 -23.62
N ASP A 371 -6.40 -14.01 -23.83
CA ASP A 371 -6.24 -12.72 -24.52
C ASP A 371 -5.93 -11.54 -23.59
N ARG A 372 -5.66 -11.79 -22.29
CA ARG A 372 -5.45 -10.76 -21.28
C ARG A 372 -4.37 -9.73 -21.64
N TRP A 373 -3.22 -10.16 -22.13
CA TRP A 373 -2.15 -9.25 -22.51
C TRP A 373 -2.44 -8.41 -23.76
N PRO A 374 -2.90 -8.99 -24.89
CA PRO A 374 -3.38 -8.18 -26.02
C PRO A 374 -4.43 -7.14 -25.61
N ARG A 375 -5.37 -7.54 -24.76
CA ARG A 375 -6.43 -6.66 -24.26
C ARG A 375 -5.89 -5.54 -23.35
N ALA A 376 -4.97 -5.88 -22.43
CA ALA A 376 -4.33 -4.91 -21.55
C ALA A 376 -3.59 -3.82 -22.35
N LYS A 377 -2.84 -4.20 -23.38
CA LYS A 377 -2.15 -3.27 -24.26
C LYS A 377 -3.12 -2.40 -25.05
N GLN A 378 -4.18 -2.99 -25.60
CA GLN A 378 -5.23 -2.27 -26.31
C GLN A 378 -5.87 -1.18 -25.42
N ILE A 379 -6.21 -1.50 -24.16
CA ILE A 379 -6.77 -0.52 -23.22
C ILE A 379 -5.81 0.65 -23.00
N VAL A 380 -4.53 0.36 -22.79
CA VAL A 380 -3.51 1.41 -22.58
C VAL A 380 -3.35 2.32 -23.80
N GLU A 381 -3.46 1.77 -25.02
CA GLU A 381 -3.26 2.50 -26.26
C GLU A 381 -4.51 3.27 -26.72
N SER A 382 -5.71 2.77 -26.39
CA SER A 382 -6.96 3.32 -26.94
C SER A 382 -7.80 4.12 -25.95
N VAL A 383 -7.62 3.92 -24.64
CA VAL A 383 -8.43 4.61 -23.63
C VAL A 383 -7.73 5.91 -23.20
N GLU A 384 -8.36 7.03 -23.52
CA GLU A 384 -7.90 8.36 -23.12
C GLU A 384 -8.51 8.74 -21.76
N ILE A 385 -7.66 9.10 -20.80
CA ILE A 385 -8.03 9.37 -19.40
C ILE A 385 -7.63 10.78 -18.97
#